data_bef8edb1f51470b955de6308cfe13a06
#
_entry.id   bef8edb1f51470b955de6308cfe13a06
#
_cell.length_a   1.000
_cell.length_b   1.000
_cell.length_c   1.000
_cell.angle_alpha   90.00
_cell.angle_beta   90.00
_cell.angle_gamma   90.00
#
_symmetry.space_group_name_H-M   'P 1'
#
loop_
_entity.id
_entity.type
_entity.pdbx_description
1 polymer ?
#
loop_
_entity_poly.entity_id
_entity_poly.type
_entity_poly.pdbx_seq_one_letter_code
_entity_poly.pdbx_strand_id
1 'polypeptide(L)'
;MIIVTGGAGFIGSNIIKGLNELGRTDILIVDNLTNMVKFKNIQGLQAMDYLDKNDFLQRLQEGRFDREKIEVIFHEGACSDTMEYNGKYMMANNFEYTKTLFHFATARKIQFMYASSASTYGSGAHGFTETPACEEALNVYAFSKLFFDNYLRRYAAKLESQVVGLRYFNVYGPQENHKGKMASMVFQMFNQFKAEGKVKLFDAYGDYGPGQQTRDFVYVNDVVKVNLFFWQHPELKGIYNCGT
;
A
#
# COMPACT_ATOMS: atom_id res chain seq x y z
N MET A 1 14.07 -6.74 13.71
CA MET A 1 13.70 -5.41 13.20
C MET A 1 12.59 -5.57 12.15
N ILE A 2 11.61 -4.71 12.16
CA ILE A 2 10.54 -4.61 11.17
C ILE A 2 10.81 -3.38 10.29
N ILE A 3 10.62 -3.48 8.98
CA ILE A 3 10.72 -2.33 8.07
C ILE A 3 9.33 -1.99 7.54
N VAL A 4 8.95 -0.72 7.64
CA VAL A 4 7.69 -0.23 7.07
C VAL A 4 8.00 0.90 6.08
N THR A 5 7.94 0.60 4.78
CA THR A 5 8.08 1.64 3.76
C THR A 5 6.73 2.30 3.50
N GLY A 6 6.73 3.59 3.15
CA GLY A 6 5.49 4.37 3.17
C GLY A 6 4.97 4.57 4.61
N GLY A 7 5.87 4.44 5.60
CA GLY A 7 5.51 4.40 7.02
C GLY A 7 4.98 5.72 7.59
N ALA A 8 5.22 6.86 6.91
CA ALA A 8 4.59 8.14 7.24
C ALA A 8 3.30 8.37 6.42
N GLY A 9 2.94 7.45 5.53
CA GLY A 9 1.70 7.47 4.75
C GLY A 9 0.48 7.03 5.56
N PHE A 10 -0.67 6.95 4.88
CA PHE A 10 -1.94 6.58 5.48
C PHE A 10 -1.93 5.14 6.06
N ILE A 11 -1.71 4.14 5.22
CA ILE A 11 -1.76 2.72 5.63
C ILE A 11 -0.53 2.39 6.48
N GLY A 12 0.68 2.76 6.04
CA GLY A 12 1.91 2.41 6.73
C GLY A 12 1.98 2.91 8.17
N SER A 13 1.52 4.13 8.44
CA SER A 13 1.49 4.66 9.81
C SER A 13 0.46 3.95 10.71
N ASN A 14 -0.67 3.51 10.15
CA ASN A 14 -1.62 2.68 10.88
C ASN A 14 -1.07 1.26 11.14
N ILE A 15 -0.29 0.68 10.22
CA ILE A 15 0.42 -0.60 10.47
C ILE A 15 1.42 -0.41 11.63
N ILE A 16 2.21 0.67 11.63
CA ILE A 16 3.14 0.96 12.73
C ILE A 16 2.40 1.09 14.06
N LYS A 17 1.26 1.79 14.06
CA LYS A 17 0.40 1.89 15.24
C LYS A 17 -0.04 0.51 15.73
N GLY A 18 -0.54 -0.34 14.84
CA GLY A 18 -0.93 -1.71 15.18
C GLY A 18 0.24 -2.55 15.72
N LEU A 19 1.45 -2.38 15.17
CA LEU A 19 2.67 -3.01 15.69
C LEU A 19 3.02 -2.51 17.08
N ASN A 20 2.89 -1.19 17.33
CA ASN A 20 3.13 -0.62 18.68
C ASN A 20 2.11 -1.15 19.69
N GLU A 21 0.84 -1.35 19.32
CA GLU A 21 -0.19 -1.95 20.18
C GLU A 21 0.18 -3.42 20.56
N LEU A 22 0.96 -4.11 19.72
CA LEU A 22 1.55 -5.42 20.01
C LEU A 22 2.89 -5.34 20.75
N GLY A 23 3.32 -4.15 21.18
CA GLY A 23 4.57 -3.94 21.90
C GLY A 23 5.83 -3.91 21.00
N ARG A 24 5.66 -3.88 19.66
CA ARG A 24 6.82 -3.83 18.75
C ARG A 24 7.21 -2.37 18.51
N THR A 25 8.45 -2.04 18.80
CA THR A 25 9.06 -0.71 18.63
C THR A 25 10.37 -0.75 17.82
N ASP A 26 10.87 -1.94 17.52
CA ASP A 26 12.04 -2.21 16.70
C ASP A 26 11.73 -2.02 15.19
N ILE A 27 11.16 -0.86 14.88
CA ILE A 27 10.61 -0.51 13.56
C ILE A 27 11.51 0.53 12.88
N LEU A 28 11.94 0.24 11.66
CA LEU A 28 12.53 1.23 10.76
C LEU A 28 11.42 1.81 9.88
N ILE A 29 11.16 3.11 10.04
CA ILE A 29 10.26 3.86 9.18
C ILE A 29 11.03 4.30 7.93
N VAL A 30 10.51 3.96 6.75
CA VAL A 30 11.07 4.41 5.46
C VAL A 30 10.00 5.20 4.71
N ASP A 31 10.25 6.49 4.47
CA ASP A 31 9.32 7.34 3.70
C ASP A 31 10.06 8.54 3.14
N ASN A 32 9.38 9.40 2.38
CA ASN A 32 9.80 10.77 2.15
C ASN A 32 8.87 11.73 2.90
N LEU A 33 9.41 12.78 3.49
CA LEU A 33 8.64 13.82 4.17
C LEU A 33 8.55 15.10 3.34
N THR A 34 8.60 14.99 2.00
CA THR A 34 8.43 16.13 1.10
C THR A 34 7.08 16.82 1.30
N ASN A 35 6.03 16.07 1.63
CA ASN A 35 4.81 16.62 2.18
C ASN A 35 4.93 16.66 3.71
N MET A 36 5.18 17.86 4.24
CA MET A 36 5.39 18.07 5.67
C MET A 36 4.22 17.58 6.56
N VAL A 37 2.99 17.56 6.05
CA VAL A 37 1.81 17.11 6.83
C VAL A 37 1.93 15.66 7.29
N LYS A 38 2.70 14.84 6.59
CA LYS A 38 2.93 13.43 6.93
C LYS A 38 3.55 13.22 8.31
N PHE A 39 4.32 14.18 8.84
CA PHE A 39 4.91 14.02 10.17
C PHE A 39 3.87 13.76 11.25
N LYS A 40 2.66 14.32 11.10
CA LYS A 40 1.54 14.12 12.02
C LYS A 40 1.11 12.67 12.14
N ASN A 41 1.30 11.89 11.10
CA ASN A 41 0.95 10.47 11.09
C ASN A 41 1.89 9.63 11.95
N ILE A 42 3.12 10.07 12.14
CA ILE A 42 4.17 9.34 12.88
C ILE A 42 4.54 9.98 14.21
N GLN A 43 4.09 11.20 14.48
CA GLN A 43 4.48 12.00 15.66
C GLN A 43 4.26 11.28 16.99
N GLY A 44 3.24 10.43 17.11
CA GLY A 44 2.92 9.68 18.34
C GLY A 44 3.32 8.20 18.29
N LEU A 45 4.03 7.77 17.26
CA LEU A 45 4.42 6.38 17.08
C LEU A 45 5.81 6.11 17.66
N GLN A 46 6.02 4.88 18.12
CA GLN A 46 7.31 4.41 18.59
C GLN A 46 8.02 3.65 17.46
N ALA A 47 9.21 4.10 17.13
CA ALA A 47 10.05 3.48 16.12
C ALA A 47 11.52 3.58 16.53
N MET A 48 12.34 2.70 15.99
CA MET A 48 13.79 2.66 16.25
C MET A 48 14.53 3.74 15.45
N ASP A 49 14.13 3.94 14.19
CA ASP A 49 14.80 4.89 13.28
C ASP A 49 13.87 5.30 12.13
N TYR A 50 14.27 6.36 11.43
CA TYR A 50 13.68 6.86 10.20
C TYR A 50 14.74 7.03 9.11
N LEU A 51 14.45 6.60 7.90
CA LEU A 51 15.26 6.86 6.70
C LEU A 51 14.42 7.44 5.58
N ASP A 52 14.98 8.39 4.84
CA ASP A 52 14.43 8.76 3.54
C ASP A 52 14.46 7.54 2.60
N LYS A 53 13.44 7.43 1.75
CA LYS A 53 13.30 6.28 0.83
C LYS A 53 14.48 6.09 -0.11
N ASN A 54 15.13 7.17 -0.54
CA ASN A 54 16.27 7.09 -1.46
C ASN A 54 17.53 6.68 -0.70
N ASP A 55 17.74 7.24 0.50
CA ASP A 55 18.86 6.86 1.38
C ASP A 55 18.73 5.39 1.79
N PHE A 56 17.52 4.92 2.09
CA PHE A 56 17.27 3.53 2.38
C PHE A 56 17.65 2.63 1.19
N LEU A 57 17.19 2.98 -0.02
CA LEU A 57 17.50 2.22 -1.23
C LEU A 57 19.01 2.17 -1.50
N GLN A 58 19.69 3.30 -1.36
CA GLN A 58 21.14 3.38 -1.51
C GLN A 58 21.86 2.48 -0.49
N ARG A 59 21.53 2.61 0.80
CA ARG A 59 22.13 1.77 1.88
C ARG A 59 21.86 0.29 1.66
N LEU A 60 20.67 -0.07 1.13
CA LEU A 60 20.32 -1.45 0.81
C LEU A 60 21.23 -1.97 -0.32
N GLN A 61 21.45 -1.19 -1.37
CA GLN A 61 22.34 -1.54 -2.49
C GLN A 61 23.82 -1.61 -2.08
N GLU A 62 24.23 -0.81 -1.10
CA GLU A 62 25.58 -0.83 -0.50
C GLU A 62 25.78 -2.01 0.49
N GLY A 63 24.77 -2.86 0.71
CA GLY A 63 24.86 -3.99 1.62
C GLY A 63 24.83 -3.62 3.11
N ARG A 64 24.41 -2.39 3.47
CA ARG A 64 24.38 -1.92 4.87
C ARG A 64 23.41 -2.73 5.74
N PHE A 65 22.43 -3.38 5.12
CA PHE A 65 21.45 -4.23 5.80
C PHE A 65 21.82 -5.72 5.78
N ASP A 66 22.97 -6.12 5.25
CA ASP A 66 23.32 -7.53 5.06
C ASP A 66 23.47 -8.30 6.37
N ARG A 67 23.82 -7.61 7.46
CA ARG A 67 23.97 -8.22 8.79
C ARG A 67 22.79 -7.99 9.71
N GLU A 68 21.80 -7.22 9.27
CA GLU A 68 20.63 -6.89 10.07
C GLU A 68 19.64 -8.07 10.10
N LYS A 69 19.12 -8.37 11.29
CA LYS A 69 18.05 -9.36 11.46
C LYS A 69 16.70 -8.72 11.17
N ILE A 70 16.31 -8.72 9.89
CA ILE A 70 15.02 -8.21 9.44
C ILE A 70 14.04 -9.38 9.43
N GLU A 71 12.92 -9.20 10.11
CA GLU A 71 11.87 -10.20 10.22
C GLU A 71 10.88 -10.07 9.06
N VAL A 72 10.42 -8.84 8.81
CA VAL A 72 9.41 -8.55 7.81
C VAL A 72 9.60 -7.16 7.22
N ILE A 73 9.20 -7.00 5.96
CA ILE A 73 9.06 -5.72 5.29
C ILE A 73 7.58 -5.54 4.91
N PHE A 74 6.92 -4.54 5.51
CA PHE A 74 5.63 -4.03 5.05
C PHE A 74 5.89 -2.90 4.05
N HIS A 75 5.65 -3.19 2.79
CA HIS A 75 5.94 -2.26 1.69
C HIS A 75 4.67 -1.56 1.23
N GLU A 76 4.37 -0.43 1.89
CA GLU A 76 3.22 0.45 1.58
C GLU A 76 3.64 1.68 0.75
N GLY A 77 4.96 1.86 0.55
CA GLY A 77 5.52 2.99 -0.17
C GLY A 77 5.25 2.91 -1.68
N ALA A 78 4.51 3.87 -2.21
CA ALA A 78 4.21 4.00 -3.63
C ALA A 78 3.85 5.44 -4.00
N CYS A 79 3.92 5.78 -5.29
CA CYS A 79 3.14 6.88 -5.83
C CYS A 79 1.70 6.38 -5.97
N SER A 80 0.78 6.93 -5.18
CA SER A 80 -0.64 6.57 -5.19
C SER A 80 -1.52 7.57 -5.95
N ASP A 81 -0.91 8.52 -6.64
CA ASP A 81 -1.62 9.48 -7.49
C ASP A 81 -2.02 8.80 -8.80
N THR A 82 -3.31 8.51 -8.94
CA THR A 82 -3.86 7.89 -10.14
C THR A 82 -3.92 8.84 -11.34
N MET A 83 -3.68 10.13 -11.11
CA MET A 83 -3.64 11.20 -12.13
C MET A 83 -2.21 11.55 -12.56
N GLU A 84 -1.19 10.86 -12.04
CA GLU A 84 0.20 11.07 -12.45
C GLU A 84 0.41 10.61 -13.90
N TYR A 85 0.85 11.52 -14.75
CA TYR A 85 1.10 11.27 -16.18
C TYR A 85 2.54 10.83 -16.48
N ASN A 86 3.48 11.05 -15.56
CA ASN A 86 4.86 10.64 -15.74
C ASN A 86 5.01 9.12 -15.53
N GLY A 87 4.81 8.35 -16.58
CA GLY A 87 4.91 6.89 -16.54
C GLY A 87 6.28 6.39 -16.07
N LYS A 88 7.38 7.07 -16.44
CA LYS A 88 8.73 6.72 -15.98
C LYS A 88 8.86 6.86 -14.45
N TYR A 89 8.35 7.97 -13.92
CA TYR A 89 8.32 8.22 -12.48
C TYR A 89 7.45 7.17 -11.76
N MET A 90 6.27 6.88 -12.31
CA MET A 90 5.36 5.87 -11.75
C MET A 90 6.02 4.49 -11.69
N MET A 91 6.62 4.03 -12.81
CA MET A 91 7.28 2.73 -12.87
C MET A 91 8.50 2.65 -11.95
N ALA A 92 9.30 3.71 -11.85
CA ALA A 92 10.45 3.75 -10.95
C ALA A 92 10.03 3.60 -9.48
N ASN A 93 8.96 4.31 -9.06
CA ASN A 93 8.51 4.29 -7.67
C ASN A 93 7.69 3.05 -7.31
N ASN A 94 6.86 2.54 -8.22
CA ASN A 94 5.91 1.48 -7.89
C ASN A 94 6.40 0.10 -8.32
N PHE A 95 7.11 -0.02 -9.43
CA PHE A 95 7.58 -1.29 -9.94
C PHE A 95 9.05 -1.55 -9.59
N GLU A 96 9.98 -0.69 -10.02
CA GLU A 96 11.42 -0.94 -9.83
C GLU A 96 11.81 -0.92 -8.35
N TYR A 97 11.27 0.01 -7.57
CA TYR A 97 11.51 0.07 -6.14
C TYR A 97 10.98 -1.20 -5.44
N THR A 98 9.74 -1.60 -5.71
CA THR A 98 9.13 -2.82 -5.15
C THR A 98 9.93 -4.07 -5.56
N LYS A 99 10.36 -4.15 -6.83
CA LYS A 99 11.19 -5.24 -7.33
C LYS A 99 12.52 -5.36 -6.60
N THR A 100 13.17 -4.23 -6.32
CA THR A 100 14.43 -4.21 -5.56
C THR A 100 14.24 -4.75 -4.14
N LEU A 101 13.18 -4.31 -3.44
CA LEU A 101 12.87 -4.81 -2.11
C LEU A 101 12.48 -6.29 -2.11
N PHE A 102 11.72 -6.71 -3.10
CA PHE A 102 11.35 -8.12 -3.29
C PHE A 102 12.59 -9.01 -3.41
N HIS A 103 13.54 -8.66 -4.26
CA HIS A 103 14.77 -9.44 -4.41
C HIS A 103 15.63 -9.44 -3.14
N PHE A 104 15.73 -8.28 -2.48
CA PHE A 104 16.42 -8.19 -1.20
C PHE A 104 15.77 -9.10 -0.13
N ALA A 105 14.47 -9.05 0.00
CA ALA A 105 13.72 -9.84 0.99
C ALA A 105 13.81 -11.35 0.68
N THR A 106 13.56 -11.74 -0.56
CA THR A 106 13.54 -13.16 -0.94
C THR A 106 14.91 -13.82 -0.86
N ALA A 107 15.98 -13.11 -1.23
CA ALA A 107 17.36 -13.61 -1.10
C ALA A 107 17.76 -13.89 0.37
N ARG A 108 17.10 -13.22 1.33
CA ARG A 108 17.38 -13.33 2.78
C ARG A 108 16.30 -14.06 3.56
N LYS A 109 15.30 -14.60 2.88
CA LYS A 109 14.13 -15.29 3.47
C LYS A 109 13.34 -14.39 4.44
N ILE A 110 13.33 -13.07 4.20
CA ILE A 110 12.55 -12.09 4.93
C ILE A 110 11.11 -12.15 4.43
N GLN A 111 10.13 -12.07 5.34
CA GLN A 111 8.72 -11.94 4.97
C GLN A 111 8.49 -10.60 4.23
N PHE A 112 7.75 -10.62 3.14
CA PHE A 112 7.51 -9.44 2.32
C PHE A 112 6.03 -9.28 2.01
N MET A 113 5.38 -8.28 2.64
CA MET A 113 4.03 -7.84 2.32
C MET A 113 4.10 -6.57 1.50
N TYR A 114 3.33 -6.49 0.40
CA TYR A 114 3.33 -5.29 -0.42
C TYR A 114 1.92 -4.84 -0.80
N ALA A 115 1.75 -3.52 -0.90
CA ALA A 115 0.54 -2.90 -1.38
C ALA A 115 0.37 -3.09 -2.89
N SER A 116 -0.52 -3.99 -3.29
CA SER A 116 -1.14 -3.99 -4.60
C SER A 116 -2.41 -3.13 -4.56
N SER A 117 -3.30 -3.25 -5.53
CA SER A 117 -4.49 -2.39 -5.62
C SER A 117 -5.62 -3.08 -6.38
N ALA A 118 -6.87 -2.87 -5.93
CA ALA A 118 -8.05 -3.26 -6.70
C ALA A 118 -8.17 -2.53 -8.05
N SER A 119 -7.44 -1.42 -8.27
CA SER A 119 -7.36 -0.77 -9.59
C SER A 119 -6.82 -1.69 -10.69
N THR A 120 -6.18 -2.80 -10.34
CA THR A 120 -5.75 -3.86 -11.28
C THR A 120 -6.91 -4.55 -11.99
N TYR A 121 -8.12 -4.46 -11.46
CA TYR A 121 -9.35 -4.98 -12.07
C TYR A 121 -10.04 -4.00 -13.04
N GLY A 122 -9.47 -2.82 -13.22
CA GLY A 122 -9.99 -1.83 -14.15
C GLY A 122 -11.40 -1.36 -13.79
N SER A 123 -12.33 -1.52 -14.74
CA SER A 123 -13.74 -1.21 -14.53
C SER A 123 -14.49 -2.24 -13.69
N GLY A 124 -13.89 -3.41 -13.45
CA GLY A 124 -14.54 -4.55 -12.81
C GLY A 124 -15.44 -5.37 -13.76
N ALA A 125 -15.40 -5.11 -15.07
CA ALA A 125 -16.23 -5.80 -16.06
C ALA A 125 -16.02 -7.33 -16.06
N HIS A 126 -14.84 -7.77 -15.65
CA HIS A 126 -14.48 -9.20 -15.59
C HIS A 126 -14.56 -9.78 -14.16
N GLY A 127 -15.12 -9.03 -13.20
CA GLY A 127 -15.18 -9.40 -11.79
C GLY A 127 -13.92 -9.04 -11.01
N PHE A 128 -13.84 -9.54 -9.76
CA PHE A 128 -12.81 -9.16 -8.79
C PHE A 128 -12.10 -10.40 -8.19
N THR A 129 -12.03 -11.49 -8.94
CA THR A 129 -11.26 -12.67 -8.53
C THR A 129 -9.77 -12.45 -8.81
N GLU A 130 -8.89 -12.98 -7.97
CA GLU A 130 -7.42 -12.79 -8.07
C GLU A 130 -6.80 -13.63 -9.21
N THR A 131 -7.44 -13.65 -10.36
CA THR A 131 -7.00 -14.36 -11.55
C THR A 131 -6.68 -13.39 -12.69
N PRO A 132 -5.75 -13.72 -13.59
CA PRO A 132 -5.42 -12.89 -14.75
C PRO A 132 -6.61 -12.54 -15.64
N ALA A 133 -7.65 -13.40 -15.69
CA ALA A 133 -8.84 -13.17 -16.50
C ALA A 133 -9.69 -11.97 -16.03
N CYS A 134 -9.55 -11.57 -14.75
CA CYS A 134 -10.28 -10.43 -14.19
C CYS A 134 -9.47 -9.13 -14.23
N GLU A 135 -8.23 -9.15 -14.73
CA GLU A 135 -7.28 -8.05 -14.60
C GLU A 135 -7.24 -7.18 -15.86
N GLU A 136 -7.45 -5.86 -15.66
CA GLU A 136 -7.41 -4.85 -16.72
C GLU A 136 -6.92 -3.51 -16.16
N ALA A 137 -5.69 -3.12 -16.44
CA ALA A 137 -5.16 -1.84 -15.98
C ALA A 137 -5.61 -0.68 -16.88
N LEU A 138 -6.38 0.27 -16.35
CA LEU A 138 -6.90 1.42 -17.11
C LEU A 138 -6.01 2.67 -17.05
N ASN A 139 -4.98 2.69 -16.21
CA ASN A 139 -4.03 3.80 -16.09
C ASN A 139 -2.65 3.31 -15.68
N VAL A 140 -1.65 4.19 -15.73
CA VAL A 140 -0.26 3.81 -15.42
C VAL A 140 -0.05 3.40 -13.95
N TYR A 141 -0.85 3.93 -13.01
CA TYR A 141 -0.82 3.48 -11.63
C TYR A 141 -1.26 2.01 -11.52
N ALA A 142 -2.46 1.69 -12.03
CA ALA A 142 -2.97 0.32 -12.06
C ALA A 142 -2.00 -0.62 -12.77
N PHE A 143 -1.46 -0.19 -13.92
CA PHE A 143 -0.46 -0.94 -14.67
C PHE A 143 0.79 -1.23 -13.82
N SER A 144 1.31 -0.25 -13.08
CA SER A 144 2.51 -0.44 -12.26
C SER A 144 2.32 -1.50 -11.17
N LYS A 145 1.11 -1.57 -10.58
CA LYS A 145 0.73 -2.57 -9.58
C LYS A 145 0.54 -3.96 -10.20
N LEU A 146 -0.24 -4.02 -11.26
CA LEU A 146 -0.49 -5.26 -12.00
C LEU A 146 0.81 -5.84 -12.57
N PHE A 147 1.70 -5.01 -13.06
CA PHE A 147 2.97 -5.45 -13.62
C PHE A 147 3.86 -6.11 -12.56
N PHE A 148 3.81 -5.63 -11.31
CA PHE A 148 4.51 -6.29 -10.21
C PHE A 148 3.79 -7.57 -9.75
N ASP A 149 2.47 -7.60 -9.69
CA ASP A 149 1.70 -8.83 -9.43
C ASP A 149 2.07 -9.94 -10.43
N ASN A 150 2.16 -9.59 -11.72
CA ASN A 150 2.59 -10.52 -12.77
C ASN A 150 4.07 -10.92 -12.66
N TYR A 151 4.92 -9.99 -12.20
CA TYR A 151 6.31 -10.31 -11.92
C TYR A 151 6.43 -11.33 -10.79
N LEU A 152 5.73 -11.14 -9.70
CA LEU A 152 5.67 -12.08 -8.57
C LEU A 152 5.24 -13.48 -9.03
N ARG A 153 4.18 -13.59 -9.84
CA ARG A 153 3.68 -14.88 -10.33
C ARG A 153 4.76 -15.72 -11.04
N ARG A 154 5.70 -15.07 -11.74
CA ARG A 154 6.82 -15.79 -12.41
C ARG A 154 7.80 -16.45 -11.43
N TYR A 155 7.86 -15.94 -10.21
CA TYR A 155 8.73 -16.45 -9.15
C TYR A 155 8.00 -17.34 -8.15
N ALA A 156 6.67 -17.34 -8.13
CA ALA A 156 5.85 -17.96 -7.08
C ALA A 156 6.26 -19.40 -6.74
N ALA A 157 6.52 -20.24 -7.76
CA ALA A 157 6.92 -21.64 -7.56
C ALA A 157 8.33 -21.82 -6.96
N LYS A 158 9.15 -20.77 -6.93
CA LYS A 158 10.54 -20.81 -6.46
C LYS A 158 10.75 -20.08 -5.13
N LEU A 159 9.70 -19.47 -4.60
CA LEU A 159 9.79 -18.66 -3.38
C LEU A 159 9.85 -19.54 -2.14
N GLU A 160 10.96 -19.48 -1.43
CA GLU A 160 11.11 -20.11 -0.12
C GLU A 160 10.53 -19.24 1.00
N SER A 161 10.66 -17.91 0.91
CA SER A 161 10.08 -16.96 1.85
C SER A 161 8.63 -16.63 1.55
N GLN A 162 7.94 -16.08 2.53
CA GLN A 162 6.60 -15.53 2.36
C GLN A 162 6.65 -14.25 1.52
N VAL A 163 5.80 -14.20 0.49
CA VAL A 163 5.50 -12.96 -0.25
C VAL A 163 3.99 -12.85 -0.40
N VAL A 164 3.43 -11.75 0.06
CA VAL A 164 1.99 -11.47 0.03
C VAL A 164 1.74 -10.12 -0.63
N GLY A 165 0.94 -10.11 -1.69
CA GLY A 165 0.40 -8.90 -2.31
C GLY A 165 -1.04 -8.67 -1.85
N LEU A 166 -1.33 -7.48 -1.34
CA LEU A 166 -2.67 -7.12 -0.89
C LEU A 166 -3.27 -6.11 -1.85
N ARG A 167 -4.31 -6.50 -2.57
CA ARG A 167 -5.10 -5.63 -3.45
C ARG A 167 -6.09 -4.85 -2.61
N TYR A 168 -5.63 -3.70 -2.12
CA TYR A 168 -6.50 -2.82 -1.35
C TYR A 168 -7.60 -2.22 -2.23
N PHE A 169 -8.83 -2.32 -1.74
CA PHE A 169 -9.98 -1.60 -2.26
C PHE A 169 -9.97 -0.15 -1.73
N ASN A 170 -11.12 0.50 -1.56
CA ASN A 170 -11.13 1.90 -1.17
C ASN A 170 -10.94 2.04 0.35
N VAL A 171 -9.68 2.05 0.78
CA VAL A 171 -9.34 2.19 2.19
C VAL A 171 -9.71 3.58 2.70
N TYR A 172 -10.36 3.67 3.86
CA TYR A 172 -10.70 4.92 4.53
C TYR A 172 -10.37 4.85 6.03
N GLY A 173 -10.19 6.02 6.67
CA GLY A 173 -9.98 6.08 8.11
C GLY A 173 -9.01 7.18 8.54
N PRO A 174 -8.52 7.15 9.79
CA PRO A 174 -7.62 8.16 10.32
C PRO A 174 -6.31 8.23 9.56
N GLN A 175 -5.69 9.43 9.55
CA GLN A 175 -4.37 9.72 8.95
C GLN A 175 -4.39 9.92 7.42
N GLU A 176 -5.55 10.23 6.82
CA GLU A 176 -5.66 10.59 5.41
C GLU A 176 -5.35 12.07 5.08
N ASN A 177 -5.17 12.93 6.08
CA ASN A 177 -5.12 14.42 5.90
C ASN A 177 -4.09 14.90 4.86
N HIS A 178 -2.99 14.16 4.67
CA HIS A 178 -1.92 14.53 3.75
C HIS A 178 -2.24 14.18 2.28
N LYS A 179 -3.30 13.39 2.02
CA LYS A 179 -3.60 12.86 0.68
C LYS A 179 -4.30 13.86 -0.25
N GLY A 180 -4.83 14.97 0.28
CA GLY A 180 -5.51 15.97 -0.53
C GLY A 180 -6.64 15.35 -1.37
N LYS A 181 -6.60 15.56 -2.69
CA LYS A 181 -7.60 15.00 -3.63
C LYS A 181 -7.60 13.47 -3.72
N MET A 182 -6.52 12.82 -3.31
CA MET A 182 -6.40 11.35 -3.31
C MET A 182 -6.88 10.72 -1.99
N ALA A 183 -7.41 11.49 -1.06
CA ALA A 183 -8.08 10.95 0.12
C ALA A 183 -9.37 10.22 -0.26
N SER A 184 -9.80 9.30 0.59
CA SER A 184 -11.02 8.52 0.35
C SER A 184 -12.25 9.42 0.18
N MET A 185 -13.25 8.93 -0.56
CA MET A 185 -14.52 9.66 -0.68
C MET A 185 -15.20 9.85 0.67
N VAL A 186 -15.05 8.90 1.60
CA VAL A 186 -15.56 9.02 2.97
C VAL A 186 -14.97 10.26 3.66
N PHE A 187 -13.66 10.45 3.59
CA PHE A 187 -12.98 11.60 4.17
C PHE A 187 -13.37 12.92 3.48
N GLN A 188 -13.46 12.91 2.16
CA GLN A 188 -13.85 14.10 1.40
C GLN A 188 -15.31 14.53 1.69
N MET A 189 -16.24 13.57 1.68
CA MET A 189 -17.65 13.81 1.98
C MET A 189 -17.84 14.27 3.44
N PHE A 190 -17.12 13.70 4.38
CA PHE A 190 -17.12 14.16 5.78
C PHE A 190 -16.71 15.64 5.89
N ASN A 191 -15.64 16.03 5.20
CA ASN A 191 -15.17 17.41 5.21
C ASN A 191 -16.16 18.36 4.52
N GLN A 192 -16.79 17.95 3.41
CA GLN A 192 -17.86 18.74 2.76
C GLN A 192 -19.04 18.92 3.70
N PHE A 193 -19.50 17.84 4.33
CA PHE A 193 -20.63 17.93 5.27
C PHE A 193 -20.31 18.86 6.46
N LYS A 194 -19.12 18.75 7.01
CA LYS A 194 -18.67 19.62 8.11
C LYS A 194 -18.60 21.09 7.71
N ALA A 195 -18.22 21.40 6.48
CA ALA A 195 -18.06 22.76 5.98
C ALA A 195 -19.38 23.37 5.48
N GLU A 196 -20.21 22.59 4.79
CA GLU A 196 -21.38 23.09 4.04
C GLU A 196 -22.72 22.53 4.54
N GLY A 197 -22.72 21.58 5.49
CA GLY A 197 -23.94 20.89 5.96
C GLY A 197 -24.58 19.95 4.93
N LYS A 198 -23.92 19.74 3.80
CA LYS A 198 -24.38 18.89 2.70
C LYS A 198 -23.21 18.20 2.00
N VAL A 199 -23.50 17.14 1.25
CA VAL A 199 -22.56 16.41 0.42
C VAL A 199 -22.98 16.48 -1.03
N LYS A 200 -22.04 16.79 -1.93
CA LYS A 200 -22.25 16.73 -3.39
C LYS A 200 -21.95 15.32 -3.86
N LEU A 201 -22.93 14.68 -4.47
CA LEU A 201 -22.77 13.37 -5.10
C LEU A 201 -22.33 13.53 -6.55
N PHE A 202 -21.83 12.46 -7.13
CA PHE A 202 -21.47 12.44 -8.55
C PHE A 202 -22.72 12.47 -9.44
N ASP A 203 -22.61 13.11 -10.59
CA ASP A 203 -23.61 13.03 -11.66
C ASP A 203 -23.75 11.61 -12.22
N ALA A 204 -24.78 11.39 -13.03
CA ALA A 204 -24.97 10.13 -13.74
C ALA A 204 -23.74 9.78 -14.61
N TYR A 205 -23.31 8.55 -14.58
CA TYR A 205 -22.22 8.05 -15.43
C TYR A 205 -22.42 6.56 -15.76
N GLY A 206 -22.34 6.23 -17.04
CA GLY A 206 -22.63 4.87 -17.52
C GLY A 206 -24.05 4.46 -17.14
N ASP A 207 -24.18 3.28 -16.55
CA ASP A 207 -25.47 2.71 -16.11
C ASP A 207 -25.93 3.22 -14.73
N TYR A 208 -25.15 4.10 -14.08
CA TYR A 208 -25.46 4.65 -12.75
C TYR A 208 -26.16 5.99 -12.86
N GLY A 209 -27.31 6.13 -12.21
CA GLY A 209 -27.96 7.42 -11.98
C GLY A 209 -27.15 8.33 -11.05
N PRO A 210 -27.56 9.62 -10.86
CA PRO A 210 -26.87 10.55 -10.00
C PRO A 210 -26.73 10.01 -8.57
N GLY A 211 -25.51 9.94 -8.05
CA GLY A 211 -25.23 9.47 -6.70
C GLY A 211 -25.37 7.97 -6.46
N GLN A 212 -25.59 7.17 -7.52
CA GLN A 212 -25.79 5.71 -7.40
C GLN A 212 -24.48 4.89 -7.60
N GLN A 213 -23.37 5.55 -7.84
CA GLN A 213 -22.08 4.87 -7.99
C GLN A 213 -21.71 4.12 -6.70
N THR A 214 -21.40 2.85 -6.83
CA THR A 214 -20.99 1.97 -5.72
C THR A 214 -19.48 1.85 -5.64
N ARG A 215 -18.96 1.66 -4.44
CA ARG A 215 -17.55 1.37 -4.16
C ARG A 215 -17.47 0.39 -2.99
N ASP A 216 -16.50 -0.51 -3.05
CA ASP A 216 -16.13 -1.32 -1.91
C ASP A 216 -15.22 -0.49 -0.99
N PHE A 217 -15.65 -0.26 0.24
CA PHE A 217 -14.91 0.50 1.25
C PHE A 217 -14.42 -0.42 2.34
N VAL A 218 -13.12 -0.34 2.66
CA VAL A 218 -12.51 -1.09 3.77
C VAL A 218 -11.92 -0.14 4.79
N TYR A 219 -12.22 -0.37 6.07
CA TYR A 219 -11.69 0.47 7.14
C TYR A 219 -10.21 0.16 7.39
N VAL A 220 -9.39 1.20 7.59
CA VAL A 220 -7.94 1.04 7.69
C VAL A 220 -7.49 0.10 8.81
N ASN A 221 -8.21 0.03 9.95
CA ASN A 221 -7.86 -0.93 11.00
C ASN A 221 -8.06 -2.38 10.57
N ASP A 222 -9.00 -2.66 9.67
CA ASP A 222 -9.16 -4.01 9.12
C ASP A 222 -8.04 -4.33 8.14
N VAL A 223 -7.60 -3.35 7.35
CA VAL A 223 -6.37 -3.46 6.54
C VAL A 223 -5.15 -3.78 7.41
N VAL A 224 -5.01 -3.10 8.56
CA VAL A 224 -3.94 -3.38 9.54
C VAL A 224 -4.04 -4.82 10.04
N LYS A 225 -5.24 -5.26 10.47
CA LYS A 225 -5.45 -6.65 10.93
C LYS A 225 -5.07 -7.68 9.86
N VAL A 226 -5.42 -7.43 8.59
CA VAL A 226 -5.07 -8.31 7.46
C VAL A 226 -3.55 -8.40 7.30
N ASN A 227 -2.82 -7.26 7.34
CA ASN A 227 -1.37 -7.25 7.27
C ASN A 227 -0.73 -8.03 8.43
N LEU A 228 -1.20 -7.79 9.67
CA LEU A 228 -0.69 -8.47 10.86
C LEU A 228 -1.05 -9.97 10.84
N PHE A 229 -2.22 -10.34 10.33
CA PHE A 229 -2.61 -11.73 10.14
C PHE A 229 -1.64 -12.46 9.21
N PHE A 230 -1.33 -11.93 8.03
CA PHE A 230 -0.37 -12.55 7.13
C PHE A 230 1.04 -12.61 7.73
N TRP A 231 1.47 -11.58 8.44
CA TRP A 231 2.75 -11.62 9.14
C TRP A 231 2.83 -12.78 10.15
N GLN A 232 1.74 -13.05 10.86
CA GLN A 232 1.65 -14.13 11.85
C GLN A 232 1.46 -15.52 11.21
N HIS A 233 1.16 -15.60 9.91
CA HIS A 233 0.91 -16.84 9.16
C HIS A 233 1.88 -16.96 7.97
N PRO A 234 3.16 -17.26 8.23
CA PRO A 234 4.21 -17.25 7.19
C PRO A 234 4.03 -18.33 6.11
N GLU A 235 3.18 -19.31 6.33
CA GLU A 235 2.82 -20.35 5.35
C GLU A 235 1.94 -19.82 4.21
N LEU A 236 1.22 -18.72 4.42
CA LEU A 236 0.33 -18.13 3.41
C LEU A 236 1.12 -17.24 2.46
N LYS A 237 1.02 -17.51 1.17
CA LYS A 237 1.71 -16.77 0.10
C LYS A 237 0.76 -16.51 -1.06
N GLY A 238 0.95 -15.40 -1.75
CA GLY A 238 0.16 -15.10 -2.95
C GLY A 238 -0.36 -13.67 -3.01
N ILE A 239 -1.36 -13.47 -3.85
CA ILE A 239 -2.01 -12.18 -4.05
C ILE A 239 -3.45 -12.34 -3.58
N TYR A 240 -3.91 -11.42 -2.73
CA TYR A 240 -5.22 -11.49 -2.09
C TYR A 240 -5.93 -10.14 -2.18
N ASN A 241 -7.24 -10.19 -2.33
CA ASN A 241 -8.08 -9.01 -2.18
C ASN A 241 -8.15 -8.58 -0.70
N CYS A 242 -8.15 -7.28 -0.47
CA CYS A 242 -8.39 -6.68 0.83
C CYS A 242 -9.51 -5.64 0.68
N GLY A 243 -10.74 -6.13 0.79
CA GLY A 243 -12.03 -5.44 0.66
C GLY A 243 -13.07 -6.06 1.58
N THR A 244 -14.35 -5.79 1.35
CA THR A 244 -15.49 -6.30 2.13
C THR A 244 -16.32 -7.30 1.34
#